data_29a2df5ca91893606eed8424098ccb9c
#
_entry.id   29a2df5ca91893606eed8424098ccb9c
#
_cell.length_a   1.000
_cell.length_b   1.000
_cell.length_c   1.000
_cell.angle_alpha   90.00
_cell.angle_beta   90.00
_cell.angle_gamma   90.00
#
_symmetry.space_group_name_H-M   'P 1'
#
loop_
_entity.id
_entity.type
_entity.pdbx_description
1 polymer ?
#
loop_
_entity_poly.entity_id
_entity_poly.type
_entity_poly.pdbx_seq_one_letter_code
_entity_poly.pdbx_strand_id
1 'polypeptide(L)'
;MARVLLVEDEITVLILAESVVQELGHSTYSAGSVVQALALLEDPGEIDLLFTDIRLPEGDWGGFEVAEQARRKNPNLKVLYTTADTITDGMKVMFVAGGEMLPKPYTAPELAAASDCAPSSGGVAPDF
;
A
#
# COMPACT_ATOMS: atom_id res chain seq x y z
N MET A 1 8.65 -11.84 -7.41
CA MET A 1 7.74 -10.83 -7.93
C MET A 1 6.45 -10.81 -7.16
N ALA A 2 6.00 -9.64 -6.75
CA ALA A 2 4.81 -9.52 -5.94
C ALA A 2 3.69 -8.83 -6.72
N ARG A 3 2.47 -9.00 -6.27
CA ARG A 3 1.31 -8.26 -6.77
C ARG A 3 1.02 -7.14 -5.80
N VAL A 4 1.07 -5.92 -6.30
CA VAL A 4 0.96 -4.73 -5.47
C VAL A 4 -0.31 -3.98 -5.84
N LEU A 5 -1.13 -3.69 -4.84
CA LEU A 5 -2.31 -2.84 -5.03
C LEU A 5 -1.95 -1.43 -4.59
N LEU A 6 -2.07 -0.49 -5.51
CA LEU A 6 -1.78 0.92 -5.26
C LEU A 6 -3.10 1.66 -5.16
N VAL A 7 -3.33 2.35 -4.05
CA VAL A 7 -4.56 3.10 -3.85
C VAL A 7 -4.22 4.56 -3.63
N GLU A 8 -4.52 5.37 -4.62
CA GLU A 8 -4.14 6.78 -4.66
C GLU A 8 -5.09 7.51 -5.60
N ASP A 9 -5.73 8.57 -5.12
CA ASP A 9 -6.70 9.28 -5.95
C ASP A 9 -6.05 10.36 -6.82
N GLU A 10 -4.81 10.73 -6.56
CA GLU A 10 -4.12 11.74 -7.34
C GLU A 10 -3.36 11.05 -8.46
N ILE A 11 -3.80 11.26 -9.69
CA ILE A 11 -3.33 10.46 -10.82
C ILE A 11 -1.83 10.60 -11.06
N THR A 12 -1.27 11.78 -10.88
CA THR A 12 0.16 11.96 -11.12
C THR A 12 1.00 11.20 -10.11
N VAL A 13 0.57 11.16 -8.86
CA VAL A 13 1.25 10.40 -7.82
C VAL A 13 1.10 8.91 -8.09
N LEU A 14 -0.08 8.48 -8.53
CA LEU A 14 -0.32 7.09 -8.86
C LEU A 14 0.59 6.61 -9.98
N ILE A 15 0.73 7.41 -11.03
CA ILE A 15 1.59 7.05 -12.16
C ILE A 15 3.04 6.90 -11.71
N LEU A 16 3.52 7.79 -10.86
CA LEU A 16 4.86 7.67 -10.32
C LEU A 16 5.02 6.38 -9.54
N ALA A 17 4.07 6.09 -8.67
CA ALA A 17 4.14 4.88 -7.85
C ALA A 17 4.12 3.62 -8.70
N GLU A 18 3.25 3.60 -9.71
CA GLU A 18 3.21 2.46 -10.63
C GLU A 18 4.56 2.24 -11.30
N SER A 19 5.15 3.33 -11.77
CA SER A 19 6.42 3.25 -12.47
C SER A 19 7.52 2.67 -11.60
N VAL A 20 7.62 3.16 -10.37
CA VAL A 20 8.66 2.69 -9.45
C VAL A 20 8.47 1.22 -9.11
N VAL A 21 7.25 0.83 -8.80
CA VAL A 21 6.98 -0.54 -8.37
C VAL A 21 7.16 -1.51 -9.52
N GLN A 22 6.76 -1.11 -10.73
CA GLN A 22 6.94 -1.97 -11.90
C GLN A 22 8.42 -2.15 -12.24
N GLU A 23 9.23 -1.11 -12.03
CA GLU A 23 10.67 -1.24 -12.26
C GLU A 23 11.32 -2.22 -11.29
N LEU A 24 10.72 -2.43 -10.14
CA LEU A 24 11.20 -3.44 -9.20
C LEU A 24 10.80 -4.85 -9.60
N GLY A 25 10.05 -5.00 -10.67
CA GLY A 25 9.64 -6.32 -11.15
C GLY A 25 8.30 -6.81 -10.63
N HIS A 26 7.54 -5.95 -9.97
CA HIS A 26 6.24 -6.33 -9.43
C HIS A 26 5.12 -6.02 -10.41
N SER A 27 4.01 -6.73 -10.29
CA SER A 27 2.78 -6.40 -11.01
C SER A 27 1.98 -5.40 -10.18
N THR A 28 1.34 -4.44 -10.85
CA THR A 28 0.56 -3.44 -10.13
C THR A 28 -0.90 -3.49 -10.51
N TYR A 29 -1.75 -3.24 -9.53
CA TYR A 29 -3.16 -2.97 -9.72
C TYR A 29 -3.43 -1.63 -9.06
N SER A 30 -4.21 -0.79 -9.69
CA SER A 30 -4.35 0.59 -9.24
C SER A 30 -5.80 0.95 -9.01
N ALA A 31 -6.05 1.66 -7.93
CA ALA A 31 -7.37 2.11 -7.56
C ALA A 31 -7.30 3.56 -7.10
N GLY A 32 -8.33 4.32 -7.40
CA GLY A 32 -8.41 5.72 -6.96
C GLY A 32 -9.39 5.95 -5.82
N SER A 33 -9.96 4.89 -5.28
CA SER A 33 -10.97 5.03 -4.24
C SER A 33 -11.07 3.74 -3.44
N VAL A 34 -11.76 3.82 -2.30
CA VAL A 34 -12.03 2.63 -1.49
C VAL A 34 -12.82 1.60 -2.30
N VAL A 35 -13.84 2.05 -3.00
CA VAL A 35 -14.69 1.14 -3.76
C VAL A 35 -13.88 0.38 -4.80
N GLN A 36 -13.04 1.08 -5.55
CA GLN A 36 -12.20 0.44 -6.55
C GLN A 36 -11.21 -0.52 -5.93
N ALA A 37 -10.62 -0.13 -4.80
CA ALA A 37 -9.65 -0.98 -4.12
C ALA A 37 -10.31 -2.26 -3.63
N LEU A 38 -11.49 -2.17 -3.05
CA LEU A 38 -12.18 -3.34 -2.54
C LEU A 38 -12.56 -4.28 -3.69
N ALA A 39 -12.92 -3.73 -4.84
CA ALA A 39 -13.22 -4.56 -6.01
C ALA A 39 -12.00 -5.34 -6.46
N LEU A 40 -10.81 -4.72 -6.44
CA LEU A 40 -9.58 -5.42 -6.82
C LEU A 40 -9.16 -6.45 -5.79
N LEU A 41 -9.52 -6.27 -4.54
CA LEU A 41 -9.27 -7.29 -3.54
C LEU A 41 -10.14 -8.53 -3.75
N GLU A 42 -11.29 -8.35 -4.40
CA GLU A 42 -12.14 -9.49 -4.72
C GLU A 42 -11.65 -10.18 -5.99
N ASP A 43 -11.22 -9.42 -6.99
CA ASP A 43 -10.83 -9.96 -8.28
C ASP A 43 -9.75 -9.07 -8.90
N PRO A 44 -8.52 -9.55 -9.03
CA PRO A 44 -8.07 -10.93 -8.88
C PRO A 44 -7.85 -11.39 -7.43
N GLY A 45 -7.76 -10.50 -6.49
CA GLY A 45 -7.77 -10.85 -5.08
C GLY A 45 -6.46 -11.27 -4.45
N GLU A 46 -5.46 -11.61 -5.23
CA GLU A 46 -4.20 -12.13 -4.67
C GLU A 46 -3.15 -11.03 -4.61
N ILE A 47 -3.26 -10.22 -3.59
CA ILE A 47 -2.37 -9.07 -3.41
C ILE A 47 -1.36 -9.38 -2.31
N ASP A 48 -0.09 -9.06 -2.56
CA ASP A 48 1.00 -9.31 -1.61
C ASP A 48 1.40 -8.06 -0.85
N LEU A 49 1.26 -6.90 -1.48
CA LEU A 49 1.58 -5.62 -0.86
C LEU A 49 0.47 -4.64 -1.19
N LEU A 50 -0.02 -3.97 -0.16
CA LEU A 50 -0.95 -2.86 -0.32
C LEU A 50 -0.20 -1.56 -0.03
N PHE A 51 -0.20 -0.63 -0.98
CA PHE A 51 0.32 0.71 -0.77
C PHE A 51 -0.86 1.65 -0.93
N THR A 52 -1.31 2.26 0.14
CA THR A 52 -2.55 3.03 0.11
C THR A 52 -2.41 4.38 0.79
N ASP A 53 -3.01 5.41 0.18
CA ASP A 53 -3.28 6.64 0.86
C ASP A 53 -4.17 6.35 2.06
N ILE A 54 -3.97 7.10 3.13
CA ILE A 54 -4.88 7.04 4.27
C ILE A 54 -6.15 7.79 3.94
N ARG A 55 -6.00 9.00 3.38
CA ARG A 55 -7.17 9.82 3.01
C ARG A 55 -7.56 9.50 1.57
N LEU A 56 -8.78 9.11 1.38
CA LEU A 56 -9.33 8.76 0.07
C LEU A 56 -10.62 9.53 -0.15
N PRO A 57 -11.15 9.55 -1.39
CA PRO A 57 -12.34 10.36 -1.66
C PRO A 57 -13.53 10.07 -0.76
N GLU A 58 -13.66 8.83 -0.27
CA GLU A 58 -14.79 8.46 0.58
C GLU A 58 -14.64 8.95 2.01
N GLY A 59 -13.43 9.35 2.42
CA GLY A 59 -13.24 9.87 3.76
C GLY A 59 -11.80 9.90 4.18
N ASP A 60 -11.56 10.54 5.30
CA ASP A 60 -10.22 10.81 5.79
C ASP A 60 -9.48 9.53 6.18
N TRP A 61 -10.20 8.45 6.41
CA TRP A 61 -9.61 7.22 6.95
C TRP A 61 -9.88 6.02 6.04
N GLY A 62 -10.19 6.29 4.76
CA GLY A 62 -10.52 5.23 3.82
C GLY A 62 -9.40 4.22 3.63
N GLY A 63 -8.14 4.66 3.72
CA GLY A 63 -7.01 3.73 3.58
C GLY A 63 -6.96 2.70 4.70
N PHE A 64 -7.41 3.05 5.89
CA PHE A 64 -7.46 2.07 6.98
C PHE A 64 -8.50 0.99 6.70
N GLU A 65 -9.64 1.38 6.12
CA GLU A 65 -10.65 0.41 5.76
C GLU A 65 -10.13 -0.56 4.70
N VAL A 66 -9.47 -0.03 3.68
CA VAL A 66 -8.91 -0.88 2.64
C VAL A 66 -7.89 -1.85 3.23
N ALA A 67 -7.03 -1.36 4.12
CA ALA A 67 -6.00 -2.20 4.73
C ALA A 67 -6.62 -3.31 5.57
N GLU A 68 -7.66 -2.99 6.33
CA GLU A 68 -8.31 -3.99 7.16
C GLU A 68 -8.94 -5.08 6.32
N GLN A 69 -9.66 -4.69 5.26
CA GLN A 69 -10.28 -5.68 4.39
C GLN A 69 -9.24 -6.50 3.65
N ALA A 70 -8.16 -5.87 3.21
CA ALA A 70 -7.08 -6.59 2.53
C ALA A 70 -6.43 -7.62 3.46
N ARG A 71 -6.20 -7.25 4.71
CA ARG A 71 -5.57 -8.13 5.68
C ARG A 71 -6.48 -9.29 6.03
N ARG A 72 -7.79 -9.09 5.99
CA ARG A 72 -8.73 -10.19 6.20
C ARG A 72 -8.63 -11.22 5.10
N LYS A 73 -8.39 -10.77 3.87
CA LYS A 73 -8.26 -11.70 2.74
C LYS A 73 -6.91 -12.36 2.70
N ASN A 74 -5.86 -11.64 3.10
CA ASN A 74 -4.52 -12.20 3.11
C ASN A 74 -3.82 -11.76 4.40
N PRO A 75 -3.82 -12.60 5.43
CA PRO A 75 -3.22 -12.21 6.72
C PRO A 75 -1.73 -11.93 6.64
N ASN A 76 -1.05 -12.39 5.60
CA ASN A 76 0.38 -12.16 5.43
C ASN A 76 0.69 -10.95 4.55
N LEU A 77 -0.31 -10.23 4.12
CA LEU A 77 -0.16 -9.07 3.28
C LEU A 77 0.66 -8.00 3.99
N LYS A 78 1.61 -7.42 3.28
CA LYS A 78 2.33 -6.26 3.78
C LYS A 78 1.53 -5.01 3.45
N VAL A 79 1.44 -4.09 4.40
CA VAL A 79 0.69 -2.85 4.22
C VAL A 79 1.62 -1.67 4.42
N LEU A 80 1.61 -0.76 3.45
CA LEU A 80 2.36 0.49 3.48
C LEU A 80 1.37 1.62 3.29
N TYR A 81 1.25 2.47 4.31
CA TYR A 81 0.37 3.64 4.25
C TYR A 81 1.13 4.87 3.79
N THR A 82 0.43 5.81 3.20
CA THR A 82 1.02 7.09 2.87
C THR A 82 0.02 8.21 3.14
N THR A 83 0.52 9.36 3.57
CA THR A 83 -0.31 10.53 3.76
C THR A 83 0.56 11.79 3.79
N ALA A 84 -0.02 12.93 3.40
CA ALA A 84 0.63 14.21 3.55
C ALA A 84 0.39 14.81 4.93
N ASP A 85 -0.51 14.21 5.69
CA ASP A 85 -0.87 14.73 7.01
C ASP A 85 0.10 14.25 8.07
N THR A 86 0.12 14.97 9.20
CA THR A 86 0.86 14.51 10.36
C THR A 86 0.17 13.29 10.96
N ILE A 87 0.96 12.27 11.26
CA ILE A 87 0.41 11.06 11.87
C ILE A 87 0.19 11.32 13.35
N THR A 88 -1.02 11.08 13.81
CA THR A 88 -1.37 11.22 15.22
C THR A 88 -1.36 9.86 15.89
N ASP A 89 -1.37 9.86 17.23
CA ASP A 89 -1.47 8.61 17.98
C ASP A 89 -2.77 7.88 17.68
N GLY A 90 -3.85 8.63 17.50
CA GLY A 90 -5.13 8.02 17.15
C GLY A 90 -5.07 7.34 15.79
N MET A 91 -4.33 7.89 14.85
CA MET A 91 -4.17 7.25 13.55
C MET A 91 -3.34 5.99 13.67
N LYS A 92 -2.32 5.99 14.53
CA LYS A 92 -1.46 4.81 14.65
C LYS A 92 -2.21 3.59 15.15
N VAL A 93 -3.21 3.77 16.02
CA VAL A 93 -3.98 2.63 16.50
C VAL A 93 -4.86 2.03 15.40
N MET A 94 -5.06 2.75 14.29
CA MET A 94 -5.82 2.23 13.17
C MET A 94 -4.98 1.40 12.21
N PHE A 95 -3.65 1.43 12.34
CA PHE A 95 -2.79 0.65 11.47
C PHE A 95 -3.01 -0.83 11.72
N VAL A 96 -3.04 -1.61 10.64
CA VAL A 96 -3.02 -3.06 10.81
C VAL A 96 -1.68 -3.47 11.40
N ALA A 97 -1.64 -4.63 12.00
CA ALA A 97 -0.41 -5.13 12.62
C ALA A 97 0.73 -5.13 11.61
N GLY A 98 1.85 -4.55 11.98
CA GLY A 98 3.01 -4.50 11.10
C GLY A 98 2.93 -3.49 9.96
N GLY A 99 1.87 -2.70 9.91
CA GLY A 99 1.74 -1.67 8.89
C GLY A 99 2.82 -0.62 9.01
N GLU A 100 3.32 -0.16 7.87
CA GLU A 100 4.37 0.84 7.81
C GLU A 100 3.88 2.08 7.11
N MET A 101 4.64 3.15 7.21
CA MET A 101 4.21 4.45 6.73
C MET A 101 5.31 5.11 5.93
N LEU A 102 4.95 5.67 4.77
CA LEU A 102 5.84 6.48 3.95
C LEU A 102 5.20 7.85 3.78
N PRO A 103 5.75 8.90 4.38
CA PRO A 103 5.11 10.22 4.30
C PRO A 103 5.25 10.85 2.92
N LYS A 104 4.27 11.66 2.55
CA LYS A 104 4.34 12.46 1.34
C LYS A 104 4.99 13.80 1.65
N PRO A 105 5.71 14.39 0.72
CA PRO A 105 6.03 13.81 -0.58
C PRO A 105 7.19 12.82 -0.42
N TYR A 106 7.15 11.76 -1.19
CA TYR A 106 8.25 10.79 -1.17
C TYR A 106 8.96 10.81 -2.51
N THR A 107 10.21 10.36 -2.50
CA THR A 107 11.00 10.24 -3.73
C THR A 107 10.89 8.84 -4.28
N ALA A 108 11.27 8.67 -5.54
CA ALA A 108 11.30 7.34 -6.13
C ALA A 108 12.18 6.37 -5.34
N PRO A 109 13.40 6.75 -4.93
CA PRO A 109 14.21 5.84 -4.10
C PRO A 109 13.56 5.48 -2.77
N GLU A 110 12.87 6.42 -2.13
CA GLU A 110 12.19 6.15 -0.87
C GLU A 110 11.07 5.14 -1.06
N LEU A 111 10.29 5.31 -2.12
CA LEU A 111 9.21 4.37 -2.40
C LEU A 111 9.78 3.01 -2.77
N ALA A 112 10.86 2.97 -3.54
CA ALA A 112 11.47 1.71 -3.92
C ALA A 112 11.94 0.95 -2.69
N ALA A 113 12.60 1.63 -1.75
CA ALA A 113 13.06 0.99 -0.53
C ALA A 113 11.90 0.48 0.32
N ALA A 114 10.83 1.26 0.43
CA ALA A 114 9.67 0.87 1.24
C ALA A 114 8.89 -0.28 0.60
N SER A 115 8.89 -0.34 -0.73
CA SER A 115 8.16 -1.37 -1.45
C SER A 115 8.96 -2.65 -1.63
N ASP A 116 10.22 -2.62 -1.30
CA ASP A 116 11.03 -3.79 -1.38
C ASP A 116 10.60 -4.71 -0.30
N CYS A 117 9.56 -5.35 -0.47
CA CYS A 117 9.12 -6.17 0.53
C CYS A 117 9.45 -7.45 0.18
N ALA A 118 10.24 -7.86 0.73
CA ALA A 118 10.35 -9.10 0.73
C ALA A 118 9.26 -9.57 1.40
N PRO A 119 8.65 -10.30 0.99
CA PRO A 119 7.61 -10.84 1.57
C PRO A 119 8.02 -11.44 2.69
N SER A 120 7.61 -11.11 3.27
CA SER A 120 7.73 -11.67 4.30
C SER A 120 8.29 -12.81 4.44
N SER A 121 8.07 -13.28 3.99
CA SER A 121 8.45 -14.36 4.15
C SER A 121 9.54 -14.42 4.33
N GLY A 122 9.69 -14.32 4.32
CA GLY A 122 10.55 -14.58 4.34
C GLY A 122 11.46 -14.31 4.59
N GLY A 123 11.46 -13.88 4.62
CA GLY A 123 12.16 -13.39 4.98
C GLY A 123 13.37 -13.58 4.86
N VAL A 124 13.84 -13.51 4.46
CA VAL A 124 14.89 -13.74 4.30
C VAL A 124 15.64 -12.86 4.15
N ALA A 125 15.94 -12.43 4.42
CA ALA A 125 16.62 -11.69 4.38
C ALA A 125 17.53 -11.50 3.86
N PRO A 126 17.95 -11.11 3.57
CA PRO A 126 18.74 -10.87 2.98
C PRO A 126 19.69 -10.57 3.36
N ASP A 127 20.16 -10.65 3.40
CA ASP A 127 20.98 -10.50 3.54
C ASP A 127 21.56 -9.70 3.14
N PHE A 128 21.66 -9.38 3.09
CA PHE A 128 22.17 -8.61 2.65
C PHE A 128 22.38 -8.01 3.27
#